data_9eeb076189aa073f543a4b1475d80500
#
_entry.id   9eeb076189aa073f543a4b1475d80500
#
_cell.length_a   1.000
_cell.length_b   1.000
_cell.length_c   1.000
_cell.angle_alpha   90.00
_cell.angle_beta   90.00
_cell.angle_gamma   90.00
#
_symmetry.space_group_name_H-M   'P 1'
#
loop_
_entity.id
_entity.type
_entity.pdbx_description
1 polymer ?
#
loop_
_entity_poly.entity_id
_entity_poly.type
_entity_poly.pdbx_seq_one_letter_code
_entity_poly.pdbx_strand_id
1 'polypeptide(L)'
;TLWHTLFPYTTLFRSLNPGLARTPVLLYMHENQFAYPDSGRQHSSAEPAMVNLYSALAADRVLFNSAWNRDSFLDGAYRFIDRMPDRLPPDMTDSIREKSHVLPVPIEDRLFVPRSSPPDLDCPHLLWNHRWEYDKGPERLLYLLRELKQRQQPFRLSVVGEQFRRQPPAFDRIREEFGEHLVHWGFLDRREDYDRLLAGADVVVSTATHDFQGLAMLEAMASGCLALAPHRLAYPEYVPASQCYPSREDDAAAEAAGAADCLQTLLHQRPGAVTPDGWRLSRLVGEYRRQVNEVSALTG
;
A
#
# COMPACT_ATOMS: atom_id res chain seq x y z
N THR A 1 15.24 10.41 -4.89
CA THR A 1 16.21 9.84 -5.84
C THR A 1 17.46 9.26 -5.19
N LEU A 2 17.66 9.42 -3.88
CA LEU A 2 18.84 8.90 -3.16
C LEU A 2 18.59 7.52 -2.47
N TRP A 3 17.34 7.10 -2.36
CA TRP A 3 16.99 5.84 -1.67
C TRP A 3 17.24 4.57 -2.50
N HIS A 4 17.23 4.67 -3.83
CA HIS A 4 17.48 3.53 -4.71
C HIS A 4 18.95 3.06 -4.78
N THR A 5 19.89 3.86 -4.28
CA THR A 5 21.32 3.59 -4.36
C THR A 5 21.93 2.97 -3.09
N LEU A 6 21.19 2.86 -1.99
CA LEU A 6 21.75 2.39 -0.71
C LEU A 6 21.83 0.85 -0.56
N PHE A 7 21.00 0.09 -1.26
CA PHE A 7 20.93 -1.37 -1.10
C PHE A 7 22.12 -2.16 -1.67
N PRO A 8 22.70 -1.86 -2.86
CA PRO A 8 23.90 -2.54 -3.32
C PRO A 8 25.09 -2.31 -2.41
N TYR A 9 25.15 -1.16 -1.77
CA TYR A 9 26.26 -0.76 -0.92
C TYR A 9 26.34 -1.56 0.40
N THR A 10 25.24 -2.05 0.94
CA THR A 10 25.25 -2.82 2.20
C THR A 10 25.97 -4.16 2.01
N THR A 11 25.66 -4.89 0.94
CA THR A 11 26.33 -6.17 0.62
C THR A 11 27.79 -5.95 0.26
N LEU A 12 28.07 -4.92 -0.56
CA LEU A 12 29.43 -4.53 -0.92
C LEU A 12 30.19 -4.04 0.31
N PHE A 13 29.56 -3.23 1.17
CA PHE A 13 30.17 -2.71 2.40
C PHE A 13 30.52 -3.83 3.36
N ARG A 14 29.68 -4.86 3.54
CA ARG A 14 30.00 -6.07 4.31
C ARG A 14 31.20 -6.81 3.74
N SER A 15 31.26 -7.02 2.43
CA SER A 15 32.36 -7.74 1.80
C SER A 15 33.71 -7.03 1.94
N LEU A 16 33.70 -5.71 2.03
CA LEU A 16 34.90 -4.88 2.22
C LEU A 16 35.30 -4.71 3.69
N ASN A 17 34.43 -5.11 4.63
CA ASN A 17 34.69 -4.98 6.08
C ASN A 17 34.62 -6.34 6.78
N PRO A 18 35.76 -7.03 7.00
CA PRO A 18 35.77 -8.37 7.58
C PRO A 18 35.07 -8.47 8.94
N GLY A 19 35.08 -7.39 9.75
CA GLY A 19 34.36 -7.32 11.02
C GLY A 19 32.85 -7.38 10.88
N LEU A 20 32.29 -6.91 9.75
CA LEU A 20 30.87 -6.95 9.44
C LEU A 20 30.43 -8.20 8.66
N ALA A 21 31.37 -8.95 8.12
CA ALA A 21 31.07 -10.12 7.31
C ALA A 21 30.28 -11.21 8.07
N ARG A 22 30.48 -11.28 9.40
CA ARG A 22 29.79 -12.22 10.30
C ARG A 22 28.56 -11.64 10.98
N THR A 23 28.23 -10.35 10.76
CA THR A 23 27.05 -9.74 11.36
C THR A 23 25.81 -10.22 10.64
N PRO A 24 24.80 -10.77 11.32
CA PRO A 24 23.55 -11.20 10.70
C PRO A 24 22.81 -10.02 10.09
N VAL A 25 22.11 -10.28 8.99
CA VAL A 25 21.36 -9.28 8.24
C VAL A 25 19.89 -9.63 8.27
N LEU A 26 19.10 -8.71 8.81
CA LEU A 26 17.65 -8.69 8.67
C LEU A 26 17.30 -7.65 7.61
N LEU A 27 16.72 -8.10 6.50
CA LEU A 27 16.25 -7.25 5.42
C LEU A 27 14.75 -7.03 5.58
N TYR A 28 14.31 -5.77 5.61
CA TYR A 28 12.89 -5.43 5.58
C TYR A 28 12.53 -4.83 4.22
N MET A 29 11.64 -5.51 3.49
CA MET A 29 11.16 -5.12 2.17
C MET A 29 9.85 -4.33 2.30
N HIS A 30 9.92 -3.00 2.19
CA HIS A 30 8.74 -2.14 2.11
C HIS A 30 8.07 -2.21 0.73
N GLU A 31 8.85 -2.45 -0.30
CA GLU A 31 8.45 -2.58 -1.69
C GLU A 31 9.38 -3.55 -2.41
N ASN A 32 8.97 -4.07 -3.56
CA ASN A 32 9.82 -4.90 -4.41
C ASN A 32 9.76 -4.43 -5.88
N GLN A 33 10.88 -4.54 -6.58
CA GLN A 33 11.01 -4.06 -7.95
C GLN A 33 10.40 -5.01 -9.00
N PHE A 34 10.05 -6.24 -8.61
CA PHE A 34 9.40 -7.20 -9.51
C PHE A 34 7.92 -6.89 -9.74
N ALA A 35 7.27 -6.26 -8.77
CA ALA A 35 5.88 -5.86 -8.84
C ALA A 35 5.69 -4.35 -9.04
N TYR A 36 6.78 -3.58 -9.17
CA TYR A 36 6.68 -2.14 -9.39
C TYR A 36 6.16 -1.86 -10.80
N PRO A 37 5.13 -1.00 -10.96
CA PRO A 37 4.56 -0.71 -12.27
C PRO A 37 5.56 -0.02 -13.18
N ASP A 38 5.60 -0.42 -14.45
CA ASP A 38 6.41 0.26 -15.45
C ASP A 38 5.83 1.66 -15.72
N SER A 39 6.61 2.68 -15.42
CA SER A 39 6.20 4.06 -15.66
C SER A 39 6.23 4.45 -17.15
N GLY A 40 6.69 3.57 -18.02
CA GLY A 40 6.90 3.85 -19.45
C GLY A 40 7.99 4.90 -19.74
N ARG A 41 8.66 5.39 -18.70
CA ARG A 41 9.70 6.44 -18.78
C ARG A 41 11.08 5.97 -18.34
N GLN A 42 11.17 4.81 -17.72
CA GLN A 42 12.43 4.19 -17.34
C GLN A 42 12.88 3.24 -18.45
N HIS A 43 14.16 3.31 -18.83
CA HIS A 43 14.76 2.21 -19.55
C HIS A 43 14.58 0.95 -18.70
N SER A 44 14.14 -0.15 -19.31
CA SER A 44 13.94 -1.44 -18.64
C SER A 44 15.30 -1.99 -18.19
N SER A 45 15.81 -1.46 -17.08
CA SER A 45 17.04 -1.95 -16.45
C SER A 45 16.71 -3.13 -15.55
N ALA A 46 17.39 -4.24 -15.73
CA ALA A 46 17.31 -5.39 -14.82
C ALA A 46 17.98 -5.09 -13.46
N GLU A 47 18.73 -4.00 -13.35
CA GLU A 47 19.54 -3.67 -12.18
C GLU A 47 18.73 -3.56 -10.88
N PRO A 48 17.58 -2.84 -10.79
CA PRO A 48 16.81 -2.77 -9.56
C PRO A 48 16.27 -4.14 -9.10
N ALA A 49 15.84 -4.98 -10.05
CA ALA A 49 15.39 -6.34 -9.76
C ALA A 49 16.53 -7.22 -9.25
N MET A 50 17.73 -7.13 -9.87
CA MET A 50 18.94 -7.83 -9.42
C MET A 50 19.35 -7.39 -8.01
N VAL A 51 19.30 -6.10 -7.73
CA VAL A 51 19.60 -5.57 -6.39
C VAL A 51 18.67 -6.16 -5.34
N ASN A 52 17.36 -6.22 -5.61
CA ASN A 52 16.40 -6.84 -4.72
C ASN A 52 16.69 -8.33 -4.49
N LEU A 53 16.96 -9.06 -5.58
CA LEU A 53 17.28 -10.49 -5.53
C LEU A 53 18.54 -10.75 -4.69
N TYR A 54 19.65 -10.08 -4.99
CA TYR A 54 20.90 -10.28 -4.27
C TYR A 54 20.84 -9.83 -2.81
N SER A 55 20.09 -8.77 -2.52
CA SER A 55 19.87 -8.34 -1.13
C SER A 55 19.10 -9.40 -0.34
N ALA A 56 18.07 -10.00 -0.95
CA ALA A 56 17.30 -11.06 -0.31
C ALA A 56 18.13 -12.34 -0.14
N LEU A 57 18.98 -12.71 -1.12
CA LEU A 57 19.88 -13.87 -1.02
C LEU A 57 20.93 -13.69 0.09
N ALA A 58 21.49 -12.48 0.22
CA ALA A 58 22.53 -12.17 1.19
C ALA A 58 22.03 -11.96 2.63
N ALA A 59 20.73 -11.76 2.82
CA ALA A 59 20.14 -11.61 4.14
C ALA A 59 19.97 -12.97 4.83
N ASP A 60 20.10 -12.98 6.16
CA ASP A 60 19.82 -14.16 7.00
C ASP A 60 18.31 -14.30 7.25
N ARG A 61 17.57 -13.19 7.18
CA ARG A 61 16.10 -13.14 7.25
C ARG A 61 15.55 -12.02 6.39
N VAL A 62 14.42 -12.27 5.73
CA VAL A 62 13.71 -11.28 4.92
C VAL A 62 12.31 -11.07 5.48
N LEU A 63 11.97 -9.83 5.79
CA LEU A 63 10.64 -9.43 6.22
C LEU A 63 9.93 -8.66 5.11
N PHE A 64 8.64 -8.92 4.94
CA PHE A 64 7.78 -8.22 4.00
C PHE A 64 6.60 -7.59 4.75
N ASN A 65 6.19 -6.41 4.33
CA ASN A 65 5.09 -5.69 4.96
C ASN A 65 3.69 -6.27 4.65
N SER A 66 3.58 -7.16 3.67
CA SER A 66 2.33 -7.88 3.34
C SER A 66 2.64 -9.24 2.73
N ALA A 67 1.66 -10.15 2.73
CA ALA A 67 1.77 -11.42 2.03
C ALA A 67 1.85 -11.19 0.52
N TRP A 68 1.06 -10.24 -0.01
CA TRP A 68 1.12 -9.87 -1.41
C TRP A 68 2.53 -9.38 -1.83
N ASN A 69 3.18 -8.55 -1.01
CA ASN A 69 4.55 -8.10 -1.29
C ASN A 69 5.53 -9.27 -1.35
N ARG A 70 5.47 -10.19 -0.37
CA ARG A 70 6.29 -11.41 -0.36
C ARG A 70 6.04 -12.28 -1.59
N ASP A 71 4.78 -12.59 -1.87
CA ASP A 71 4.42 -13.54 -2.91
C ASP A 71 4.73 -12.98 -4.31
N SER A 72 4.43 -11.71 -4.55
CA SER A 72 4.79 -11.02 -5.80
C SER A 72 6.31 -10.91 -6.00
N PHE A 73 7.08 -10.73 -4.90
CA PHE A 73 8.54 -10.77 -4.95
C PHE A 73 9.04 -12.16 -5.36
N LEU A 74 8.59 -13.22 -4.69
CA LEU A 74 9.04 -14.60 -4.97
C LEU A 74 8.69 -15.04 -6.39
N ASP A 75 7.47 -14.76 -6.84
CA ASP A 75 7.02 -15.07 -8.20
C ASP A 75 7.80 -14.26 -9.25
N GLY A 76 8.05 -12.98 -8.97
CA GLY A 76 8.83 -12.13 -9.85
C GLY A 76 10.30 -12.55 -9.93
N ALA A 77 10.91 -12.89 -8.79
CA ALA A 77 12.27 -13.40 -8.71
C ALA A 77 12.43 -14.73 -9.48
N TYR A 78 11.47 -15.66 -9.30
CA TYR A 78 11.47 -16.92 -10.06
C TYR A 78 11.44 -16.68 -11.57
N ARG A 79 10.49 -15.86 -12.06
CA ARG A 79 10.39 -15.53 -13.50
C ARG A 79 11.60 -14.78 -14.02
N PHE A 80 12.25 -13.98 -13.19
CA PHE A 80 13.45 -13.24 -13.54
C PHE A 80 14.64 -14.18 -13.72
N ILE A 81 14.85 -15.10 -12.77
CA ILE A 81 15.91 -16.12 -12.82
C ILE A 81 15.73 -17.03 -14.03
N ASP A 82 14.49 -17.49 -14.30
CA ASP A 82 14.19 -18.40 -15.43
C ASP A 82 14.51 -17.78 -16.80
N ARG A 83 14.51 -16.45 -16.92
CA ARG A 83 14.84 -15.71 -18.13
C ARG A 83 16.33 -15.37 -18.27
N MET A 84 17.14 -15.63 -17.25
CA MET A 84 18.57 -15.34 -17.31
C MET A 84 19.26 -16.29 -18.28
N PRO A 85 20.24 -15.80 -19.10
CA PRO A 85 21.02 -16.64 -20.01
C PRO A 85 21.86 -17.65 -19.27
N ASP A 86 22.31 -17.32 -18.06
CA ASP A 86 23.06 -18.21 -17.19
C ASP A 86 22.14 -19.09 -16.36
N ARG A 87 22.38 -20.39 -16.32
CA ARG A 87 21.60 -21.29 -15.45
C ARG A 87 22.03 -21.09 -14.02
N LEU A 88 21.16 -20.41 -13.26
CA LEU A 88 21.29 -20.28 -11.81
C LEU A 88 20.72 -21.51 -11.09
N PRO A 89 21.16 -21.82 -9.86
CA PRO A 89 20.58 -22.91 -9.08
C PRO A 89 19.06 -22.78 -8.96
N PRO A 90 18.29 -23.85 -9.22
CA PRO A 90 16.82 -23.79 -9.23
C PRO A 90 16.20 -23.54 -7.84
N ASP A 91 16.95 -23.80 -6.77
CA ASP A 91 16.56 -23.64 -5.37
C ASP A 91 16.81 -22.25 -4.79
N MET A 92 17.29 -21.31 -5.61
CA MET A 92 17.57 -19.94 -5.16
C MET A 92 16.34 -19.23 -4.56
N THR A 93 15.19 -19.32 -5.23
CA THR A 93 13.95 -18.73 -4.74
C THR A 93 13.41 -19.45 -3.52
N ASP A 94 13.61 -20.76 -3.43
CA ASP A 94 13.20 -21.54 -2.27
C ASP A 94 14.00 -21.17 -1.04
N SER A 95 15.31 -20.95 -1.17
CA SER A 95 16.16 -20.47 -0.09
C SER A 95 15.74 -19.09 0.45
N ILE A 96 15.22 -18.21 -0.43
CA ILE A 96 14.63 -16.92 0.02
C ILE A 96 13.30 -17.17 0.69
N ARG A 97 12.45 -18.03 0.16
CA ARG A 97 11.12 -18.36 0.72
C ARG A 97 11.23 -18.87 2.16
N GLU A 98 12.17 -19.77 2.43
CA GLU A 98 12.38 -20.38 3.76
C GLU A 98 12.70 -19.37 4.86
N LYS A 99 13.40 -18.28 4.52
CA LYS A 99 13.78 -17.21 5.46
C LYS A 99 12.89 -15.96 5.38
N SER A 100 11.81 -16.02 4.60
CA SER A 100 10.86 -14.92 4.39
C SER A 100 9.70 -14.99 5.38
N HIS A 101 9.40 -13.84 6.02
CA HIS A 101 8.27 -13.70 6.94
C HIS A 101 7.48 -12.44 6.59
N VAL A 102 6.17 -12.48 6.89
CA VAL A 102 5.32 -11.29 6.79
C VAL A 102 5.27 -10.61 8.15
N LEU A 103 5.64 -9.35 8.19
CA LEU A 103 5.54 -8.51 9.38
C LEU A 103 5.15 -7.10 8.94
N PRO A 104 3.86 -6.74 9.05
CA PRO A 104 3.36 -5.46 8.55
C PRO A 104 3.98 -4.26 9.26
N VAL A 105 4.10 -3.13 8.55
CA VAL A 105 4.35 -1.83 9.19
C VAL A 105 3.17 -1.53 10.12
N PRO A 106 3.41 -1.24 11.40
CA PRO A 106 2.34 -1.05 12.36
C PRO A 106 1.63 0.31 12.19
N ILE A 107 0.36 0.32 12.58
CA ILE A 107 -0.45 1.54 12.72
C ILE A 107 -0.40 1.99 14.16
N GLU A 108 -0.21 3.29 14.38
CA GLU A 108 -0.10 3.88 15.71
C GLU A 108 -1.39 3.72 16.52
N ASP A 109 -1.26 3.32 17.79
CA ASP A 109 -2.38 3.03 18.70
C ASP A 109 -3.34 4.21 18.86
N ARG A 110 -2.86 5.45 18.74
CA ARG A 110 -3.67 6.67 18.86
C ARG A 110 -4.77 6.81 17.79
N LEU A 111 -4.66 6.10 16.66
CA LEU A 111 -5.67 6.10 15.58
C LEU A 111 -6.84 5.14 15.88
N PHE A 112 -6.65 4.19 16.79
CA PHE A 112 -7.69 3.23 17.17
C PHE A 112 -8.60 3.80 18.25
N VAL A 113 -9.20 4.95 17.98
CA VAL A 113 -10.14 5.61 18.89
C VAL A 113 -11.57 5.40 18.37
N PRO A 114 -12.52 5.08 19.26
CA PRO A 114 -13.90 5.00 18.84
C PRO A 114 -14.37 6.32 18.22
N ARG A 115 -15.14 6.25 17.15
CA ARG A 115 -15.75 7.45 16.54
C ARG A 115 -16.67 8.13 17.54
N SER A 116 -16.67 9.45 17.55
CA SER A 116 -17.56 10.26 18.39
C SER A 116 -19.00 10.30 17.88
N SER A 117 -19.22 10.03 16.59
CA SER A 117 -20.53 9.99 15.94
C SER A 117 -20.61 8.88 14.90
N PRO A 118 -21.80 8.30 14.66
CA PRO A 118 -21.97 7.34 13.58
C PRO A 118 -21.67 7.97 12.22
N PRO A 119 -21.29 7.16 11.20
CA PRO A 119 -21.06 7.66 9.86
C PRO A 119 -22.35 8.18 9.22
N ASP A 120 -22.23 9.28 8.47
CA ASP A 120 -23.32 9.78 7.62
C ASP A 120 -23.34 9.01 6.31
N LEU A 121 -24.15 7.96 6.24
CA LEU A 121 -24.23 7.10 5.06
C LEU A 121 -25.29 7.58 4.03
N ASP A 122 -26.04 8.62 4.32
CA ASP A 122 -26.95 9.25 3.37
C ASP A 122 -26.23 10.25 2.45
N CYS A 123 -25.21 10.96 3.00
CA CYS A 123 -24.28 11.81 2.26
C CYS A 123 -22.84 11.56 2.74
N PRO A 124 -22.22 10.40 2.39
CA PRO A 124 -20.96 10.00 2.97
C PRO A 124 -19.82 10.95 2.63
N HIS A 125 -18.96 11.18 3.62
CA HIS A 125 -17.70 11.87 3.42
C HIS A 125 -16.66 10.86 2.92
N LEU A 126 -16.41 10.89 1.63
CA LEU A 126 -15.39 10.06 0.95
C LEU A 126 -14.01 10.67 1.19
N LEU A 127 -13.06 9.85 1.57
CA LEU A 127 -11.67 10.23 1.77
C LEU A 127 -10.78 9.44 0.80
N TRP A 128 -10.02 10.16 -0.02
CA TRP A 128 -8.94 9.60 -0.83
C TRP A 128 -7.62 10.20 -0.31
N ASN A 129 -6.81 9.40 0.40
CA ASN A 129 -5.64 9.84 1.16
C ASN A 129 -4.34 9.19 0.67
N HIS A 130 -4.01 9.38 -0.60
CA HIS A 130 -2.81 8.85 -1.24
C HIS A 130 -1.88 9.96 -1.70
N ARG A 131 -0.60 9.63 -1.93
CA ARG A 131 0.31 10.52 -2.67
C ARG A 131 -0.27 10.81 -4.05
N TRP A 132 -0.08 12.03 -4.55
CA TRP A 132 -0.63 12.46 -5.83
C TRP A 132 0.22 11.97 -7.00
N GLU A 133 0.26 10.65 -7.16
CA GLU A 133 1.02 9.94 -8.18
C GLU A 133 0.10 9.08 -9.05
N TYR A 134 0.60 8.73 -10.25
CA TYR A 134 -0.16 7.98 -11.25
C TYR A 134 -0.59 6.58 -10.76
N ASP A 135 0.28 5.93 -9.96
CA ASP A 135 0.06 4.59 -9.43
C ASP A 135 -1.04 4.52 -8.36
N LYS A 136 -1.47 5.66 -7.84
CA LYS A 136 -2.61 5.75 -6.93
C LYS A 136 -3.96 5.91 -7.65
N GLY A 137 -3.94 5.92 -8.99
CA GLY A 137 -5.11 5.85 -9.85
C GLY A 137 -6.04 7.06 -9.77
N PRO A 138 -5.55 8.32 -9.86
CA PRO A 138 -6.42 9.48 -9.81
C PRO A 138 -7.41 9.56 -10.99
N GLU A 139 -7.08 8.98 -12.15
CA GLU A 139 -8.00 8.83 -13.27
C GLU A 139 -9.17 7.91 -12.92
N ARG A 140 -8.90 6.81 -12.17
CA ARG A 140 -9.93 5.88 -11.69
C ARG A 140 -10.83 6.55 -10.65
N LEU A 141 -10.25 7.39 -9.77
CA LEU A 141 -11.03 8.23 -8.86
C LEU A 141 -11.96 9.15 -9.65
N LEU A 142 -11.47 9.85 -10.68
CA LEU A 142 -12.28 10.72 -11.52
C LEU A 142 -13.46 9.95 -12.17
N TYR A 143 -13.21 8.74 -12.69
CA TYR A 143 -14.28 7.89 -13.24
C TYR A 143 -15.30 7.50 -12.17
N LEU A 144 -14.86 7.11 -10.98
CA LEU A 144 -15.76 6.78 -9.87
C LEU A 144 -16.64 7.99 -9.48
N LEU A 145 -16.05 9.18 -9.34
CA LEU A 145 -16.81 10.39 -9.00
C LEU A 145 -17.85 10.75 -10.06
N ARG A 146 -17.52 10.57 -11.34
CA ARG A 146 -18.47 10.76 -12.46
C ARG A 146 -19.62 9.75 -12.42
N GLU A 147 -19.30 8.50 -12.12
CA GLU A 147 -20.28 7.43 -11.95
C GLU A 147 -21.24 7.75 -10.80
N LEU A 148 -20.73 8.19 -9.64
CA LEU A 148 -21.56 8.61 -8.50
C LEU A 148 -22.46 9.80 -8.86
N LYS A 149 -21.93 10.79 -9.59
CA LYS A 149 -22.72 11.94 -10.07
C LYS A 149 -23.84 11.51 -11.03
N GLN A 150 -23.54 10.61 -11.98
CA GLN A 150 -24.53 10.08 -12.91
C GLN A 150 -25.65 9.31 -12.20
N ARG A 151 -25.31 8.60 -11.11
CA ARG A 151 -26.25 7.87 -10.27
C ARG A 151 -26.99 8.76 -9.27
N GLN A 152 -26.70 10.04 -9.25
CA GLN A 152 -27.26 11.00 -8.29
C GLN A 152 -26.99 10.60 -6.81
N GLN A 153 -25.87 9.90 -6.56
CA GLN A 153 -25.44 9.53 -5.22
C GLN A 153 -24.83 10.75 -4.51
N PRO A 154 -25.43 11.27 -3.43
CA PRO A 154 -24.84 12.37 -2.69
C PRO A 154 -23.53 11.93 -2.02
N PHE A 155 -22.54 12.82 -1.99
CA PHE A 155 -21.29 12.61 -1.26
C PHE A 155 -20.58 13.94 -0.99
N ARG A 156 -19.72 13.93 0.02
CA ARG A 156 -18.67 14.94 0.26
C ARG A 156 -17.33 14.31 -0.02
N LEU A 157 -16.31 15.07 -0.39
CA LEU A 157 -15.03 14.53 -0.83
C LEU A 157 -13.86 15.26 -0.18
N SER A 158 -12.91 14.50 0.35
CA SER A 158 -11.57 14.98 0.68
C SER A 158 -10.53 14.22 -0.15
N VAL A 159 -9.68 14.96 -0.85
CA VAL A 159 -8.54 14.42 -1.61
C VAL A 159 -7.28 14.99 -0.98
N VAL A 160 -6.57 14.14 -0.23
CA VAL A 160 -5.41 14.57 0.56
C VAL A 160 -4.19 13.72 0.26
N GLY A 161 -3.02 14.30 0.42
CA GLY A 161 -1.75 13.60 0.27
C GLY A 161 -0.63 14.50 -0.24
N GLU A 162 0.57 13.94 -0.21
CA GLU A 162 1.75 14.62 -0.72
C GLU A 162 1.61 14.94 -2.21
N GLN A 163 1.93 16.18 -2.55
CA GLN A 163 1.84 16.69 -3.91
C GLN A 163 3.23 16.84 -4.53
N PHE A 164 3.36 16.43 -5.78
CA PHE A 164 4.60 16.53 -6.52
C PHE A 164 4.53 17.64 -7.58
N ARG A 165 5.69 18.13 -8.01
CA ARG A 165 5.80 19.21 -9.00
C ARG A 165 5.08 18.89 -10.34
N ARG A 166 4.97 17.59 -10.68
CA ARG A 166 4.21 17.11 -11.84
C ARG A 166 3.13 16.19 -11.33
N GLN A 167 1.90 16.62 -11.46
CA GLN A 167 0.72 15.87 -11.02
C GLN A 167 -0.01 15.30 -12.24
N PRO A 168 -0.69 14.15 -12.09
CA PRO A 168 -1.63 13.66 -13.09
C PRO A 168 -2.73 14.69 -13.39
N PRO A 169 -3.10 14.92 -14.67
CA PRO A 169 -4.14 15.90 -15.05
C PRO A 169 -5.53 15.60 -14.47
N ALA A 170 -5.75 14.39 -13.99
CA ALA A 170 -7.01 14.01 -13.35
C ALA A 170 -7.33 14.86 -12.12
N PHE A 171 -6.32 15.32 -11.36
CA PHE A 171 -6.55 16.16 -10.18
C PHE A 171 -7.17 17.51 -10.56
N ASP A 172 -6.69 18.16 -11.62
CA ASP A 172 -7.28 19.43 -12.08
C ASP A 172 -8.75 19.22 -12.48
N ARG A 173 -9.03 18.13 -13.22
CA ARG A 173 -10.40 17.77 -13.63
C ARG A 173 -11.31 17.44 -12.45
N ILE A 174 -10.80 16.73 -11.43
CA ILE A 174 -11.58 16.47 -10.21
C ILE A 174 -11.95 17.79 -9.54
N ARG A 175 -11.01 18.71 -9.42
CA ARG A 175 -11.24 20.01 -8.81
C ARG A 175 -12.24 20.86 -9.59
N GLU A 176 -12.17 20.83 -10.92
CA GLU A 176 -13.09 21.55 -11.81
C GLU A 176 -14.50 20.98 -11.79
N GLU A 177 -14.64 19.64 -11.86
CA GLU A 177 -15.95 18.97 -12.00
C GLU A 177 -16.68 18.75 -10.67
N PHE A 178 -15.94 18.70 -9.54
CA PHE A 178 -16.44 18.33 -8.23
C PHE A 178 -16.08 19.32 -7.11
N GLY A 179 -15.71 20.56 -7.47
CA GLY A 179 -15.32 21.60 -6.51
C GLY A 179 -16.35 21.84 -5.41
N GLU A 180 -17.63 21.74 -5.71
CA GLU A 180 -18.74 21.89 -4.75
C GLU A 180 -18.87 20.74 -3.73
N HIS A 181 -18.29 19.57 -4.02
CA HIS A 181 -18.27 18.41 -3.12
C HIS A 181 -17.06 18.42 -2.18
N LEU A 182 -16.06 19.28 -2.44
CA LEU A 182 -14.79 19.26 -1.74
C LEU A 182 -14.90 19.82 -0.32
N VAL A 183 -14.53 19.00 0.66
CA VAL A 183 -14.32 19.38 2.06
C VAL A 183 -12.87 19.78 2.29
N HIS A 184 -11.92 18.98 1.77
CA HIS A 184 -10.50 19.28 1.82
C HIS A 184 -9.80 18.88 0.53
N TRP A 185 -8.79 19.69 0.13
CA TRP A 185 -8.02 19.48 -1.09
C TRP A 185 -6.55 19.79 -0.87
N GLY A 186 -5.68 18.78 -1.01
CA GLY A 186 -4.25 18.96 -0.94
C GLY A 186 -3.60 18.40 0.32
N PHE A 187 -2.40 18.84 0.63
CA PHE A 187 -1.62 18.37 1.76
C PHE A 187 -2.10 18.99 3.09
N LEU A 188 -1.98 18.22 4.16
CA LEU A 188 -2.23 18.67 5.54
C LEU A 188 -0.91 18.74 6.27
N ASP A 189 -0.45 19.96 6.62
CA ASP A 189 0.83 20.18 7.27
C ASP A 189 0.90 19.65 8.71
N ARG A 190 -0.24 19.69 9.40
CA ARG A 190 -0.32 19.27 10.80
C ARG A 190 -0.92 17.88 10.92
N ARG A 191 -0.24 17.03 11.69
CA ARG A 191 -0.71 15.66 11.93
C ARG A 191 -2.09 15.62 12.60
N GLU A 192 -2.35 16.55 13.51
CA GLU A 192 -3.65 16.65 14.23
C GLU A 192 -4.82 16.98 13.28
N ASP A 193 -4.55 17.72 12.21
CA ASP A 193 -5.56 18.03 11.18
C ASP A 193 -5.87 16.79 10.34
N TYR A 194 -4.84 16.02 10.00
CA TYR A 194 -5.01 14.74 9.32
C TYR A 194 -5.76 13.73 10.21
N ASP A 195 -5.39 13.59 11.48
CA ASP A 195 -6.09 12.68 12.41
C ASP A 195 -7.57 13.08 12.59
N ARG A 196 -7.88 14.37 12.64
CA ARG A 196 -9.27 14.86 12.66
C ARG A 196 -10.02 14.53 11.37
N LEU A 197 -9.36 14.64 10.23
CA LEU A 197 -9.94 14.26 8.95
C LEU A 197 -10.25 12.77 8.90
N LEU A 198 -9.32 11.91 9.33
CA LEU A 198 -9.52 10.45 9.42
C LEU A 198 -10.74 10.12 10.30
N ALA A 199 -10.83 10.73 11.49
CA ALA A 199 -11.94 10.50 12.41
C ALA A 199 -13.29 11.03 11.90
N GLY A 200 -13.27 12.02 11.01
CA GLY A 200 -14.46 12.66 10.44
C GLY A 200 -14.92 12.10 9.10
N ALA A 201 -14.10 11.33 8.42
CA ALA A 201 -14.46 10.70 7.14
C ALA A 201 -15.30 9.43 7.39
N ASP A 202 -16.21 9.11 6.45
CA ASP A 202 -17.11 7.96 6.59
C ASP A 202 -16.61 6.75 5.80
N VAL A 203 -16.08 6.99 4.60
CA VAL A 203 -15.58 5.94 3.71
C VAL A 203 -14.20 6.35 3.18
N VAL A 204 -13.19 5.52 3.42
CA VAL A 204 -11.89 5.67 2.77
C VAL A 204 -11.88 4.91 1.45
N VAL A 205 -11.45 5.58 0.38
CA VAL A 205 -11.46 5.07 -1.00
C VAL A 205 -10.03 4.90 -1.49
N SER A 206 -9.70 3.70 -1.97
CA SER A 206 -8.51 3.49 -2.78
C SER A 206 -8.87 3.15 -4.21
N THR A 207 -8.14 3.75 -5.14
CA THR A 207 -8.18 3.46 -6.58
C THR A 207 -6.81 3.02 -7.10
N ALA A 208 -5.89 2.71 -6.17
CA ALA A 208 -4.49 2.43 -6.47
C ALA A 208 -4.34 1.21 -7.39
N THR A 209 -3.44 1.33 -8.36
CA THR A 209 -2.96 0.23 -9.19
C THR A 209 -1.67 -0.38 -8.63
N HIS A 210 -1.08 0.30 -7.63
CA HIS A 210 0.12 -0.18 -6.96
C HIS A 210 0.14 0.28 -5.49
N ASP A 211 0.26 -0.68 -4.58
CA ASP A 211 0.43 -0.46 -3.14
C ASP A 211 0.88 -1.76 -2.49
N PHE A 212 1.93 -1.72 -1.66
CA PHE A 212 2.48 -2.92 -1.02
C PHE A 212 1.83 -3.25 0.32
N GLN A 213 1.23 -2.28 1.00
CA GLN A 213 0.49 -2.50 2.25
C GLN A 213 -0.76 -1.63 2.37
N GLY A 214 -0.72 -0.39 1.87
CA GLY A 214 -1.85 0.55 1.97
C GLY A 214 -1.98 1.18 3.36
N LEU A 215 -0.90 1.77 3.88
CA LEU A 215 -0.89 2.41 5.21
C LEU A 215 -1.99 3.45 5.38
N ALA A 216 -2.23 4.28 4.36
CA ALA A 216 -3.28 5.30 4.38
C ALA A 216 -4.68 4.70 4.57
N MET A 217 -4.96 3.56 3.92
CA MET A 217 -6.21 2.81 4.11
C MET A 217 -6.32 2.27 5.53
N LEU A 218 -5.25 1.63 6.04
CA LEU A 218 -5.21 1.08 7.38
C LEU A 218 -5.36 2.15 8.46
N GLU A 219 -4.75 3.34 8.31
CA GLU A 219 -4.92 4.48 9.21
C GLU A 219 -6.37 4.96 9.27
N ALA A 220 -7.03 5.08 8.11
CA ALA A 220 -8.41 5.51 8.04
C ALA A 220 -9.37 4.45 8.62
N MET A 221 -9.15 3.17 8.33
CA MET A 221 -9.92 2.07 8.93
C MET A 221 -9.73 1.99 10.45
N ALA A 222 -8.50 2.22 10.95
CA ALA A 222 -8.22 2.29 12.38
C ALA A 222 -9.01 3.42 13.06
N SER A 223 -9.25 4.53 12.34
CA SER A 223 -10.04 5.67 12.79
C SER A 223 -11.56 5.48 12.58
N GLY A 224 -11.99 4.30 12.11
CA GLY A 224 -13.41 3.93 12.00
C GLY A 224 -14.07 4.22 10.65
N CYS A 225 -13.30 4.48 9.59
CA CYS A 225 -13.85 4.56 8.24
C CYS A 225 -14.26 3.17 7.71
N LEU A 226 -15.34 3.10 6.95
CA LEU A 226 -15.57 1.98 6.05
C LEU A 226 -14.53 2.03 4.92
N ALA A 227 -14.11 0.89 4.42
CA ALA A 227 -13.18 0.83 3.29
C ALA A 227 -13.93 0.63 1.96
N LEU A 228 -13.40 1.19 0.88
CA LEU A 228 -13.78 0.89 -0.49
C LEU A 228 -12.49 0.75 -1.30
N ALA A 229 -12.09 -0.48 -1.60
CA ALA A 229 -10.82 -0.76 -2.25
C ALA A 229 -10.97 -1.79 -3.37
N PRO A 230 -10.07 -1.80 -4.39
CA PRO A 230 -10.09 -2.85 -5.40
C PRO A 230 -9.66 -4.20 -4.81
N HIS A 231 -10.24 -5.29 -5.28
CA HIS A 231 -9.85 -6.64 -4.88
C HIS A 231 -8.53 -7.04 -5.55
N ARG A 232 -7.45 -6.35 -5.17
CA ARG A 232 -6.07 -6.58 -5.64
C ARG A 232 -5.05 -6.10 -4.61
N LEU A 233 -3.78 -6.35 -4.87
CA LEU A 233 -2.66 -5.92 -4.03
C LEU A 233 -2.78 -6.47 -2.60
N ALA A 234 -2.37 -5.71 -1.60
CA ALA A 234 -2.49 -6.09 -0.20
C ALA A 234 -3.89 -5.85 0.41
N TYR A 235 -4.82 -5.19 -0.31
CA TYR A 235 -6.12 -4.83 0.26
C TYR A 235 -6.94 -6.02 0.75
N PRO A 236 -7.02 -7.18 0.02
CA PRO A 236 -7.76 -8.36 0.50
C PRO A 236 -7.24 -8.97 1.81
N GLU A 237 -6.05 -8.58 2.26
CA GLU A 237 -5.49 -9.07 3.53
C GLU A 237 -6.17 -8.44 4.76
N TYR A 238 -6.80 -7.27 4.62
CA TYR A 238 -7.38 -6.51 5.73
C TYR A 238 -8.72 -5.84 5.44
N VAL A 239 -9.06 -5.60 4.18
CA VAL A 239 -10.36 -5.05 3.79
C VAL A 239 -11.37 -6.19 3.69
N PRO A 240 -12.54 -6.10 4.37
CA PRO A 240 -13.59 -7.11 4.21
C PRO A 240 -13.99 -7.31 2.75
N ALA A 241 -14.24 -8.55 2.35
CA ALA A 241 -14.58 -8.87 0.95
C ALA A 241 -15.81 -8.10 0.43
N SER A 242 -16.78 -7.78 1.32
CA SER A 242 -17.95 -6.95 0.98
C SER A 242 -17.61 -5.47 0.72
N GLN A 243 -16.41 -5.03 1.06
CA GLN A 243 -15.89 -3.67 0.86
C GLN A 243 -14.83 -3.62 -0.25
N CYS A 244 -14.55 -4.77 -0.88
CA CYS A 244 -13.69 -4.86 -2.04
C CYS A 244 -14.52 -4.89 -3.33
N TYR A 245 -14.26 -3.97 -4.24
CA TYR A 245 -14.86 -4.01 -5.57
C TYR A 245 -13.99 -4.81 -6.56
N PRO A 246 -14.59 -5.37 -7.66
CA PRO A 246 -13.84 -6.14 -8.63
C PRO A 246 -12.71 -5.34 -9.29
N SER A 247 -11.51 -5.89 -9.30
CA SER A 247 -10.37 -5.30 -10.01
C SER A 247 -10.54 -5.47 -11.53
N ARG A 248 -10.42 -4.36 -12.27
CA ARG A 248 -10.41 -4.32 -13.74
C ARG A 248 -9.33 -3.36 -14.21
N GLU A 249 -8.09 -3.86 -14.19
CA GLU A 249 -6.92 -3.01 -14.44
C GLU A 249 -6.90 -2.44 -15.86
N ASP A 250 -7.43 -3.18 -16.82
CA ASP A 250 -7.48 -2.79 -18.23
C ASP A 250 -8.69 -1.88 -18.57
N ASP A 251 -9.67 -1.74 -17.65
CA ASP A 251 -10.89 -0.97 -17.90
C ASP A 251 -11.27 -0.13 -16.67
N ALA A 252 -10.74 1.09 -16.63
CA ALA A 252 -10.98 2.02 -15.53
C ALA A 252 -12.45 2.45 -15.39
N ALA A 253 -13.22 2.48 -16.49
CA ALA A 253 -14.62 2.86 -16.44
C ALA A 253 -15.48 1.72 -15.87
N ALA A 254 -15.26 0.48 -16.31
CA ALA A 254 -15.94 -0.68 -15.74
C ALA A 254 -15.55 -0.92 -14.28
N GLU A 255 -14.30 -0.63 -13.90
CA GLU A 255 -13.87 -0.68 -12.51
C GLU A 255 -14.59 0.37 -11.64
N ALA A 256 -14.74 1.59 -12.15
CA ALA A 256 -15.46 2.66 -11.47
C ALA A 256 -16.93 2.32 -11.26
N ALA A 257 -17.60 1.72 -12.26
CA ALA A 257 -18.97 1.24 -12.11
C ALA A 257 -19.08 0.17 -11.02
N GLY A 258 -18.16 -0.79 -10.98
CA GLY A 258 -18.11 -1.80 -9.93
C GLY A 258 -17.83 -1.21 -8.54
N ALA A 259 -16.98 -0.18 -8.45
CA ALA A 259 -16.73 0.53 -7.20
C ALA A 259 -17.97 1.31 -6.72
N ALA A 260 -18.71 1.92 -7.64
CA ALA A 260 -19.98 2.61 -7.33
C ALA A 260 -21.05 1.62 -6.85
N ASP A 261 -21.17 0.44 -7.49
CA ASP A 261 -22.08 -0.64 -7.06
C ASP A 261 -21.74 -1.11 -5.63
N CYS A 262 -20.45 -1.33 -5.36
CA CYS A 262 -19.94 -1.71 -4.06
C CYS A 262 -20.27 -0.63 -3.02
N LEU A 263 -20.00 0.64 -3.30
CA LEU A 263 -20.30 1.75 -2.41
C LEU A 263 -21.80 1.82 -2.09
N GLN A 264 -22.67 1.78 -3.11
CA GLN A 264 -24.13 1.82 -2.90
C GLN A 264 -24.61 0.64 -2.04
N THR A 265 -24.04 -0.54 -2.23
CA THR A 265 -24.33 -1.70 -1.41
C THR A 265 -23.93 -1.47 0.05
N LEU A 266 -22.74 -0.90 0.30
CA LEU A 266 -22.26 -0.54 1.64
C LEU A 266 -23.18 0.49 2.32
N LEU A 267 -23.56 1.55 1.59
CA LEU A 267 -24.43 2.60 2.10
C LEU A 267 -25.83 2.06 2.45
N HIS A 268 -26.33 1.09 1.67
CA HIS A 268 -27.61 0.45 1.93
C HIS A 268 -27.56 -0.53 3.12
N GLN A 269 -26.51 -1.37 3.18
CA GLN A 269 -26.35 -2.38 4.24
C GLN A 269 -25.94 -1.80 5.59
N ARG A 270 -25.31 -0.61 5.61
CA ARG A 270 -24.82 0.08 6.79
C ARG A 270 -24.00 -0.83 7.72
N PRO A 271 -22.95 -1.51 7.23
CA PRO A 271 -22.15 -2.39 8.06
C PRO A 271 -21.40 -1.57 9.12
N GLY A 272 -21.04 -2.20 10.24
CA GLY A 272 -20.10 -1.63 11.18
C GLY A 272 -18.69 -1.52 10.57
N ALA A 273 -17.95 -0.50 10.98
CA ALA A 273 -16.56 -0.38 10.61
C ALA A 273 -15.74 -1.55 11.19
N VAL A 274 -14.83 -2.10 10.39
CA VAL A 274 -13.90 -3.15 10.80
C VAL A 274 -12.55 -2.51 11.06
N THR A 275 -12.11 -2.55 12.32
CA THR A 275 -10.80 -2.03 12.70
C THR A 275 -9.70 -3.05 12.40
N PRO A 276 -8.57 -2.63 11.82
CA PRO A 276 -7.45 -3.52 11.51
C PRO A 276 -6.57 -3.76 12.74
N ASP A 277 -7.12 -4.35 13.80
CA ASP A 277 -6.44 -4.55 15.09
C ASP A 277 -5.15 -5.38 14.99
N GLY A 278 -5.04 -6.26 14.00
CA GLY A 278 -3.83 -7.03 13.74
C GLY A 278 -2.61 -6.18 13.37
N TRP A 279 -2.84 -4.96 12.87
CA TRP A 279 -1.80 -4.00 12.47
C TRP A 279 -1.46 -2.97 13.54
N ARG A 280 -2.07 -3.05 14.72
CA ARG A 280 -1.83 -2.15 15.84
C ARG A 280 -0.40 -2.26 16.37
N LEU A 281 0.28 -1.12 16.61
CA LEU A 281 1.68 -1.09 17.08
C LEU A 281 1.88 -1.91 18.36
N SER A 282 1.02 -1.74 19.36
CA SER A 282 1.10 -2.48 20.62
C SER A 282 0.99 -4.00 20.46
N ARG A 283 0.34 -4.49 19.42
CA ARG A 283 0.28 -5.93 19.09
C ARG A 283 1.53 -6.41 18.35
N LEU A 284 2.05 -5.61 17.43
CA LEU A 284 3.17 -6.00 16.56
C LEU A 284 4.54 -5.83 17.20
N VAL A 285 4.69 -4.96 18.21
CA VAL A 285 5.99 -4.66 18.83
C VAL A 285 6.72 -5.90 19.38
N GLY A 286 5.96 -6.85 19.92
CA GLY A 286 6.51 -8.12 20.41
C GLY A 286 7.12 -8.95 19.28
N GLU A 287 6.43 -9.01 18.16
CA GLU A 287 6.88 -9.73 16.97
C GLU A 287 8.13 -9.10 16.35
N TYR A 288 8.18 -7.76 16.24
CA TYR A 288 9.39 -7.05 15.82
C TYR A 288 10.59 -7.38 16.70
N ARG A 289 10.42 -7.36 18.02
CA ARG A 289 11.49 -7.73 18.98
C ARG A 289 11.92 -9.19 18.80
N ARG A 290 10.98 -10.10 18.62
CA ARG A 290 11.26 -11.51 18.38
C ARG A 290 12.12 -11.69 17.12
N GLN A 291 11.74 -11.08 16.00
CA GLN A 291 12.46 -11.16 14.73
C GLN A 291 13.90 -10.66 14.84
N VAL A 292 14.10 -9.52 15.51
CA VAL A 292 15.45 -8.96 15.77
C VAL A 292 16.27 -9.89 16.65
N ASN A 293 15.71 -10.42 17.75
CA ASN A 293 16.43 -11.28 18.69
C ASN A 293 16.83 -12.62 18.05
N GLU A 294 15.92 -13.23 17.25
CA GLU A 294 16.22 -14.48 16.55
C GLU A 294 17.36 -14.32 15.54
N VAL A 295 17.37 -13.22 14.78
CA VAL A 295 18.45 -12.94 13.83
C VAL A 295 19.76 -12.64 14.56
N SER A 296 19.71 -11.89 15.67
CA SER A 296 20.88 -11.58 16.47
C SER A 296 21.53 -12.83 17.10
N ALA A 297 20.73 -13.87 17.37
CA ALA A 297 21.22 -15.13 17.92
C ALA A 297 21.99 -16.00 16.88
N LEU A 298 21.94 -15.68 15.59
CA LEU A 298 22.66 -16.40 14.54
C LEU A 298 24.19 -16.15 14.57
N THR A 299 24.65 -15.21 15.41
CA THR A 299 26.06 -14.88 15.59
C THR A 299 26.79 -15.74 16.63
N GLY A 300 26.10 -16.69 17.27
CA GLY A 300 26.64 -17.56 18.33
C GLY A 300 27.43 -18.75 17.81
#